data_eedb9bb6af4827504c45e636cc0c7603
#
_entry.id   eedb9bb6af4827504c45e636cc0c7603
#
_cell.length_a   1.000
_cell.length_b   1.000
_cell.length_c   1.000
_cell.angle_alpha   90.00
_cell.angle_beta   90.00
_cell.angle_gamma   90.00
#
_symmetry.space_group_name_H-M   'P 1'
#
loop_
_entity.id
_entity.type
_entity.pdbx_description
1 polymer ?
#
loop_
_entity_poly.entity_id
_entity_poly.type
_entity_poly.pdbx_seq_one_letter_code
_entity_poly.pdbx_strand_id
1 'polypeptide(L)'
;LSGKTATNYANGASNCWFSTIGVSSGKWYAEFKQSAGTNNQGQQLGIGYDLSKFQRGSAVNAFNLGYIAEGWGYLGSEGRVVNNNGTVISSLATWTIGDIIGIALDMDNYKLYFSKNGSFQNSGDPTSGATGTGAISLTTGKTYFFGCSDASLSNTYTFQANFGSPSFSISSGNQDGNDRGNFEYAVPSGYLAVCTKNLSEANS
;
A
#
# COMPACT_ATOMS: atom_id res chain seq x y z
N LEU A 1 0.58 -15.95 -5.81
CA LEU A 1 0.00 -14.76 -6.44
C LEU A 1 1.09 -14.05 -7.24
N SER A 2 0.99 -14.06 -8.56
CA SER A 2 1.85 -13.23 -9.41
C SER A 2 1.57 -11.76 -9.13
N GLY A 3 2.59 -10.94 -9.18
CA GLY A 3 2.46 -9.48 -9.10
C GLY A 3 1.42 -9.00 -10.11
N LYS A 4 0.63 -8.01 -9.72
CA LYS A 4 -0.45 -7.45 -10.53
C LYS A 4 -0.06 -6.09 -11.06
N THR A 5 -0.42 -5.84 -12.30
CA THR A 5 -0.35 -4.51 -12.90
C THR A 5 -1.76 -3.94 -12.99
N ALA A 6 -1.96 -2.77 -12.41
CA ALA A 6 -3.19 -2.00 -12.53
C ALA A 6 -2.92 -0.78 -13.39
N THR A 7 -3.70 -0.60 -14.44
CA THR A 7 -3.60 0.59 -15.31
C THR A 7 -4.93 1.33 -15.26
N ASN A 8 -4.86 2.61 -14.93
CA ASN A 8 -5.98 3.53 -15.10
C ASN A 8 -5.91 4.14 -16.49
N TYR A 9 -7.07 4.33 -17.08
CA TYR A 9 -7.25 5.07 -18.32
C TYR A 9 -7.93 6.41 -18.03
N ALA A 10 -7.48 7.46 -18.68
CA ALA A 10 -8.11 8.77 -18.63
C ALA A 10 -9.56 8.69 -19.15
N ASN A 11 -10.52 8.50 -18.28
CA ASN A 11 -11.92 8.25 -18.65
C ASN A 11 -12.93 9.03 -17.79
N GLY A 12 -12.44 10.07 -17.11
CA GLY A 12 -13.30 10.92 -16.27
C GLY A 12 -13.75 10.26 -14.97
N ALA A 13 -13.02 9.27 -14.44
CA ALA A 13 -13.38 8.61 -13.19
C ALA A 13 -12.14 8.31 -12.34
N SER A 14 -12.29 8.47 -11.03
CA SER A 14 -11.34 7.95 -10.03
C SER A 14 -11.43 6.44 -9.96
N ASN A 15 -10.30 5.77 -9.79
CA ASN A 15 -10.24 4.32 -9.73
C ASN A 15 -9.41 3.86 -8.53
N CYS A 16 -9.87 2.77 -7.91
CA CYS A 16 -9.11 2.03 -6.90
C CYS A 16 -8.95 0.58 -7.33
N TRP A 17 -7.81 0.00 -7.02
CA TRP A 17 -7.53 -1.42 -7.18
C TRP A 17 -6.99 -1.98 -5.87
N PHE A 18 -7.43 -3.18 -5.54
CA PHE A 18 -7.06 -3.84 -4.29
C PHE A 18 -6.52 -5.23 -4.54
N SER A 19 -5.72 -5.70 -3.59
CA SER A 19 -5.34 -7.11 -3.52
C SER A 19 -6.59 -7.99 -3.40
N THR A 20 -6.53 -9.20 -3.93
CA THR A 20 -7.61 -10.19 -3.79
C THR A 20 -7.61 -10.85 -2.41
N ILE A 21 -6.50 -10.74 -1.68
CA ILE A 21 -6.36 -11.24 -0.31
C ILE A 21 -6.44 -10.06 0.63
N GLY A 22 -7.33 -10.16 1.61
CA GLY A 22 -7.41 -9.29 2.77
C GLY A 22 -6.85 -9.99 4.01
N VAL A 23 -6.33 -9.20 4.94
CA VAL A 23 -5.70 -9.67 6.18
C VAL A 23 -6.37 -9.02 7.40
N SER A 24 -6.59 -9.82 8.47
CA SER A 24 -7.22 -9.37 9.72
C SER A 24 -6.38 -9.69 10.97
N SER A 25 -5.28 -10.43 10.81
CA SER A 25 -4.32 -10.79 11.85
C SER A 25 -2.93 -10.95 11.24
N GLY A 26 -1.88 -11.02 12.05
CA GLY A 26 -0.50 -11.18 11.59
C GLY A 26 0.13 -9.90 11.04
N LYS A 27 1.36 -10.02 10.54
CA LYS A 27 2.14 -8.89 10.00
C LYS A 27 2.49 -9.15 8.55
N TRP A 28 2.20 -8.20 7.70
CA TRP A 28 2.24 -8.39 6.25
C TRP A 28 3.01 -7.28 5.55
N TYR A 29 3.75 -7.65 4.50
CA TYR A 29 4.53 -6.72 3.70
C TYR A 29 4.21 -6.86 2.22
N ALA A 30 4.16 -5.72 1.54
CA ALA A 30 4.02 -5.64 0.09
C ALA A 30 4.82 -4.44 -0.45
N GLU A 31 5.23 -4.52 -1.71
CA GLU A 31 5.87 -3.42 -2.43
C GLU A 31 5.02 -3.00 -3.62
N PHE A 32 5.00 -1.71 -3.89
CA PHE A 32 4.33 -1.12 -5.04
C PHE A 32 5.25 -0.17 -5.79
N LYS A 33 5.13 -0.18 -7.11
CA LYS A 33 5.88 0.71 -8.01
C LYS A 33 4.93 1.36 -9.00
N GLN A 34 5.01 2.67 -9.16
CA GLN A 34 4.44 3.32 -10.32
C GLN A 34 5.41 3.16 -11.49
N SER A 35 4.97 2.51 -12.57
CA SER A 35 5.83 2.24 -13.74
C SER A 35 5.57 3.17 -14.91
N ALA A 36 4.40 3.82 -14.96
CA ALA A 36 4.05 4.80 -15.98
C ALA A 36 3.01 5.80 -15.46
N GLY A 37 2.87 6.90 -16.19
CA GLY A 37 1.91 7.96 -15.90
C GLY A 37 2.57 9.31 -15.70
N THR A 38 1.85 10.25 -15.11
CA THR A 38 2.36 11.59 -14.78
C THR A 38 2.57 11.70 -13.27
N ASN A 39 3.61 12.45 -12.86
CA ASN A 39 3.83 12.75 -11.45
C ASN A 39 3.04 14.00 -11.07
N ASN A 40 1.75 13.84 -10.87
CA ASN A 40 0.89 14.92 -10.43
C ASN A 40 -0.02 14.44 -9.28
N GLN A 41 -0.83 15.36 -8.78
CA GLN A 41 -1.76 15.08 -7.70
C GLN A 41 -2.72 13.95 -8.10
N GLY A 42 -2.78 12.88 -7.31
CA GLY A 42 -3.77 11.84 -7.51
C GLY A 42 -3.30 10.41 -7.29
N GLN A 43 -2.00 10.13 -7.55
CA GLN A 43 -1.51 8.78 -7.30
C GLN A 43 -1.39 8.49 -5.80
N GLN A 44 -1.99 7.39 -5.38
CA GLN A 44 -1.97 6.95 -3.98
C GLN A 44 -1.68 5.46 -3.90
N LEU A 45 -0.86 5.08 -2.95
CA LEU A 45 -0.59 3.71 -2.58
C LEU A 45 -0.94 3.52 -1.10
N GLY A 46 -1.56 2.40 -0.75
CA GLY A 46 -1.98 2.20 0.64
C GLY A 46 -2.86 1.00 0.88
N ILE A 47 -3.84 1.16 1.75
CA ILE A 47 -4.74 0.09 2.19
C ILE A 47 -6.19 0.58 2.29
N GLY A 48 -7.12 -0.35 2.28
CA GLY A 48 -8.53 -0.08 2.56
C GLY A 48 -9.26 -1.28 3.14
N TYR A 49 -10.39 -1.03 3.79
CA TYR A 49 -11.35 -2.04 4.22
C TYR A 49 -12.75 -1.67 3.71
N ASP A 50 -13.72 -2.58 3.77
CA ASP A 50 -15.08 -2.39 3.19
C ASP A 50 -15.01 -1.91 1.73
N LEU A 51 -14.52 -2.78 0.86
CA LEU A 51 -14.26 -2.45 -0.54
C LEU A 51 -15.49 -1.96 -1.32
N SER A 52 -16.70 -2.17 -0.78
CA SER A 52 -17.95 -1.66 -1.38
C SER A 52 -18.02 -0.13 -1.43
N LYS A 53 -17.25 0.55 -0.58
CA LYS A 53 -17.15 2.02 -0.51
C LYS A 53 -16.27 2.63 -1.61
N PHE A 54 -15.39 1.83 -2.21
CA PHE A 54 -14.43 2.26 -3.24
C PHE A 54 -14.98 2.05 -4.66
N GLN A 55 -16.21 2.44 -4.89
CA GLN A 55 -16.82 2.29 -6.20
C GLN A 55 -16.33 3.38 -7.17
N ARG A 56 -16.23 3.02 -8.44
CA ARG A 56 -15.90 3.97 -9.50
C ARG A 56 -16.89 5.13 -9.54
N GLY A 57 -16.37 6.37 -9.44
CA GLY A 57 -17.18 7.59 -9.49
C GLY A 57 -16.67 8.59 -10.50
N SER A 58 -17.56 9.45 -11.00
CA SER A 58 -17.22 10.52 -11.93
C SER A 58 -16.69 11.79 -11.25
N ALA A 59 -16.72 11.85 -9.93
CA ALA A 59 -16.18 13.00 -9.19
C ALA A 59 -14.70 12.80 -8.87
N VAL A 60 -13.91 13.87 -9.03
CA VAL A 60 -12.50 13.90 -8.59
C VAL A 60 -12.46 13.58 -7.10
N ASN A 61 -11.58 12.69 -6.70
CA ASN A 61 -11.35 12.31 -5.30
C ASN A 61 -12.49 11.58 -4.59
N ALA A 62 -13.62 11.28 -5.25
CA ALA A 62 -14.80 10.76 -4.56
C ALA A 62 -14.60 9.39 -3.91
N PHE A 63 -13.65 8.57 -4.40
CA PHE A 63 -13.51 7.16 -3.97
C PHE A 63 -12.06 6.68 -3.93
N ASN A 64 -11.12 7.58 -3.76
CA ASN A 64 -9.71 7.22 -3.65
C ASN A 64 -9.34 6.77 -2.24
N LEU A 65 -8.21 6.04 -2.13
CA LEU A 65 -7.74 5.47 -0.87
C LEU A 65 -7.75 6.47 0.29
N GLY A 66 -7.25 7.64 0.15
CA GLY A 66 -7.17 8.60 1.27
C GLY A 66 -8.41 9.49 1.45
N TYR A 67 -9.41 9.44 0.57
CA TYR A 67 -10.51 10.41 0.60
C TYR A 67 -11.77 9.93 1.31
N ILE A 68 -11.85 8.66 1.64
CA ILE A 68 -12.92 8.09 2.47
C ILE A 68 -12.36 7.49 3.76
N ALA A 69 -13.24 7.30 4.75
CA ALA A 69 -12.85 6.83 6.09
C ALA A 69 -12.29 5.40 6.09
N GLU A 70 -12.66 4.60 5.10
CA GLU A 70 -12.29 3.20 4.97
C GLU A 70 -10.90 2.99 4.33
N GLY A 71 -10.18 4.06 3.95
CA GLY A 71 -8.89 3.93 3.28
C GLY A 71 -7.82 4.91 3.75
N TRP A 72 -6.58 4.49 3.63
CA TRP A 72 -5.37 5.30 3.87
C TRP A 72 -4.54 5.31 2.60
N GLY A 73 -4.23 6.48 2.10
CA GLY A 73 -3.45 6.67 0.88
C GLY A 73 -2.20 7.53 1.10
N TYR A 74 -1.03 7.03 0.73
CA TYR A 74 0.20 7.80 0.65
C TYR A 74 0.26 8.50 -0.72
N LEU A 75 0.11 9.82 -0.72
CA LEU A 75 0.12 10.65 -1.91
C LEU A 75 1.56 10.92 -2.36
N GLY A 76 1.87 10.53 -3.58
CA GLY A 76 3.23 10.61 -4.11
C GLY A 76 3.75 12.02 -4.29
N SER A 77 3.00 12.89 -4.93
CA SER A 77 3.42 14.26 -5.22
C SER A 77 3.44 15.19 -4.00
N GLU A 78 2.74 14.83 -2.92
CA GLU A 78 2.55 15.70 -1.76
C GLU A 78 3.32 15.23 -0.52
N GLY A 79 3.86 14.02 -0.52
CA GLY A 79 4.61 13.48 0.61
C GLY A 79 3.78 13.45 1.90
N ARG A 80 2.53 13.00 1.83
CA ARG A 80 1.64 12.87 2.98
C ARG A 80 0.74 11.65 2.89
N VAL A 81 0.28 11.18 4.03
CA VAL A 81 -0.77 10.16 4.11
C VAL A 81 -2.11 10.82 4.47
N VAL A 82 -3.15 10.41 3.78
CA VAL A 82 -4.50 10.93 3.91
C VAL A 82 -5.46 9.80 4.29
N ASN A 83 -6.42 10.10 5.16
CA ASN A 83 -7.59 9.30 5.50
C ASN A 83 -8.79 10.22 5.68
N ASN A 84 -9.95 9.83 5.18
CA ASN A 84 -11.19 10.62 5.26
C ASN A 84 -10.99 12.09 4.83
N ASN A 85 -10.26 12.30 3.74
CA ASN A 85 -9.89 13.61 3.19
C ASN A 85 -9.06 14.49 4.15
N GLY A 86 -8.63 13.96 5.29
CA GLY A 86 -7.77 14.63 6.26
C GLY A 86 -6.33 14.13 6.21
N THR A 87 -5.35 15.03 6.38
CA THR A 87 -3.94 14.62 6.48
C THR A 87 -3.70 13.92 7.81
N VAL A 88 -3.20 12.69 7.75
CA VAL A 88 -2.81 11.88 8.92
C VAL A 88 -1.36 12.14 9.30
N ILE A 89 -0.47 12.13 8.30
CA ILE A 89 0.96 12.45 8.44
C ILE A 89 1.37 13.31 7.25
N SER A 90 2.19 14.32 7.49
CA SER A 90 2.79 15.18 6.46
C SER A 90 4.32 15.14 6.52
N SER A 91 4.94 15.82 5.57
CA SER A 91 6.41 15.96 5.49
C SER A 91 7.15 14.63 5.29
N LEU A 92 6.49 13.67 4.65
CA LEU A 92 7.11 12.46 4.15
C LEU A 92 7.84 12.75 2.83
N ALA A 93 8.68 11.83 2.39
CA ALA A 93 9.29 11.94 1.07
C ALA A 93 8.23 11.88 -0.04
N THR A 94 8.30 12.76 -1.02
CA THR A 94 7.55 12.60 -2.26
C THR A 94 8.07 11.39 -3.04
N TRP A 95 7.22 10.73 -3.81
CA TRP A 95 7.63 9.63 -4.65
C TRP A 95 7.11 9.79 -6.09
N THR A 96 7.78 9.17 -7.03
CA THR A 96 7.59 9.35 -8.47
C THR A 96 7.73 8.02 -9.20
N ILE A 97 7.55 8.04 -10.52
CA ILE A 97 7.77 6.89 -11.39
C ILE A 97 9.15 6.27 -11.11
N GLY A 98 9.15 4.96 -10.90
CA GLY A 98 10.34 4.18 -10.62
C GLY A 98 10.62 3.97 -9.14
N ASP A 99 10.16 4.84 -8.24
CA ASP A 99 10.27 4.61 -6.80
C ASP A 99 9.43 3.39 -6.37
N ILE A 100 9.94 2.67 -5.39
CA ILE A 100 9.26 1.53 -4.79
C ILE A 100 8.80 1.93 -3.39
N ILE A 101 7.51 1.78 -3.15
CA ILE A 101 6.86 2.04 -1.86
C ILE A 101 6.57 0.71 -1.19
N GLY A 102 7.21 0.49 -0.05
CA GLY A 102 6.89 -0.63 0.83
C GLY A 102 5.74 -0.25 1.77
N ILE A 103 4.84 -1.20 1.97
CA ILE A 103 3.72 -1.10 2.91
C ILE A 103 3.86 -2.24 3.90
N ALA A 104 4.11 -1.91 5.18
CA ALA A 104 4.15 -2.85 6.27
C ALA A 104 2.88 -2.69 7.13
N LEU A 105 2.11 -3.76 7.26
CA LEU A 105 0.80 -3.78 7.91
C LEU A 105 0.82 -4.76 9.07
N ASP A 106 0.85 -4.23 10.30
CA ASP A 106 0.78 -5.00 11.56
C ASP A 106 -0.67 -5.06 12.03
N MET A 107 -1.34 -6.18 11.75
CA MET A 107 -2.72 -6.39 12.16
C MET A 107 -2.87 -6.86 13.60
N ASP A 108 -1.79 -7.30 14.22
CA ASP A 108 -1.82 -7.69 15.65
C ASP A 108 -1.88 -6.45 16.55
N ASN A 109 -1.30 -5.33 16.09
CA ASN A 109 -1.28 -4.04 16.80
C ASN A 109 -2.06 -2.94 16.05
N TYR A 110 -2.65 -3.23 14.89
CA TYR A 110 -3.36 -2.27 14.04
C TYR A 110 -2.49 -1.05 13.66
N LYS A 111 -1.31 -1.32 13.09
CA LYS A 111 -0.32 -0.33 12.70
C LYS A 111 0.01 -0.43 11.22
N LEU A 112 0.11 0.73 10.58
CA LEU A 112 0.49 0.86 9.17
C LEU A 112 1.77 1.69 9.07
N TYR A 113 2.70 1.22 8.26
CA TYR A 113 3.95 1.91 7.95
C TYR A 113 4.16 1.97 6.44
N PHE A 114 4.77 3.05 6.00
CA PHE A 114 5.22 3.21 4.63
C PHE A 114 6.73 3.34 4.57
N SER A 115 7.35 2.74 3.56
CA SER A 115 8.74 3.02 3.19
C SER A 115 8.82 3.53 1.76
N LYS A 116 9.83 4.35 1.48
CA LYS A 116 10.22 4.73 0.13
C LYS A 116 11.63 4.20 -0.12
N ASN A 117 11.79 3.39 -1.16
CA ASN A 117 13.08 2.80 -1.55
C ASN A 117 13.80 2.19 -0.34
N GLY A 118 13.08 1.41 0.47
CA GLY A 118 13.57 0.72 1.65
C GLY A 118 13.66 1.55 2.92
N SER A 119 13.56 2.89 2.85
CA SER A 119 13.62 3.76 4.03
C SER A 119 12.22 4.02 4.60
N PHE A 120 11.95 3.54 5.81
CA PHE A 120 10.68 3.80 6.48
C PHE A 120 10.48 5.29 6.76
N GLN A 121 9.29 5.76 6.43
CA GLN A 121 8.91 7.16 6.56
C GLN A 121 8.48 7.47 8.00
N ASN A 122 8.46 8.76 8.39
CA ASN A 122 8.08 9.22 9.72
C ASN A 122 8.90 8.56 10.85
N SER A 123 10.17 8.25 10.61
CA SER A 123 11.03 7.48 11.54
C SER A 123 10.39 6.15 11.98
N GLY A 124 9.61 5.53 11.09
CA GLY A 124 8.83 4.34 11.36
C GLY A 124 9.72 3.13 11.66
N ASP A 125 9.37 2.43 12.74
CA ASP A 125 9.95 1.13 13.09
C ASP A 125 8.84 0.06 13.14
N PRO A 126 8.66 -0.73 12.05
CA PRO A 126 7.66 -1.79 12.02
C PRO A 126 7.88 -2.87 13.07
N THR A 127 9.08 -2.98 13.65
CA THR A 127 9.38 -3.98 14.68
C THR A 127 9.03 -3.53 16.09
N SER A 128 8.60 -2.28 16.27
CA SER A 128 8.28 -1.67 17.57
C SER A 128 6.99 -2.21 18.22
N GLY A 129 6.28 -3.12 17.56
CA GLY A 129 5.08 -3.78 18.10
C GLY A 129 3.99 -2.78 18.51
N ALA A 130 3.43 -2.97 19.71
CA ALA A 130 2.35 -2.13 20.23
C ALA A 130 2.74 -0.65 20.41
N THR A 131 4.05 -0.34 20.61
CA THR A 131 4.55 1.04 20.67
C THR A 131 4.23 1.80 19.40
N GLY A 132 4.38 1.17 18.24
CA GLY A 132 4.00 1.73 16.96
C GLY A 132 4.80 2.98 16.60
N THR A 133 6.15 2.95 16.80
CA THR A 133 7.02 4.08 16.49
C THR A 133 6.86 4.51 15.04
N GLY A 134 6.44 5.76 14.81
CA GLY A 134 6.19 6.32 13.48
C GLY A 134 5.02 5.72 12.71
N ALA A 135 4.23 4.85 13.32
CA ALA A 135 3.08 4.19 12.71
C ALA A 135 1.86 5.09 12.56
N ILE A 136 1.01 4.71 11.64
CA ILE A 136 -0.39 5.15 11.58
C ILE A 136 -1.24 4.10 12.30
N SER A 137 -2.07 4.56 13.24
CA SER A 137 -3.03 3.67 13.91
C SER A 137 -4.26 3.44 13.03
N LEU A 138 -4.71 2.18 12.97
CA LEU A 138 -5.83 1.74 12.14
C LEU A 138 -7.08 1.46 12.95
N THR A 139 -8.23 1.43 12.29
CA THR A 139 -9.50 0.96 12.87
C THR A 139 -9.42 -0.52 13.17
N THR A 140 -9.70 -0.91 14.40
CA THR A 140 -9.65 -2.31 14.86
C THR A 140 -10.78 -3.17 14.31
N GLY A 141 -10.60 -4.49 14.29
CA GLY A 141 -11.64 -5.46 13.90
C GLY A 141 -12.02 -5.41 12.43
N LYS A 142 -11.14 -4.95 11.56
CA LYS A 142 -11.35 -4.89 10.11
C LYS A 142 -10.41 -5.82 9.36
N THR A 143 -10.86 -6.24 8.18
CA THR A 143 -10.00 -6.93 7.21
C THR A 143 -9.50 -5.89 6.21
N TYR A 144 -8.18 -5.72 6.13
CA TYR A 144 -7.55 -4.75 5.25
C TYR A 144 -7.00 -5.38 3.97
N PHE A 145 -7.07 -4.63 2.89
CA PHE A 145 -6.57 -4.98 1.57
C PHE A 145 -5.53 -3.95 1.14
N PHE A 146 -4.44 -4.40 0.55
CA PHE A 146 -3.47 -3.50 -0.07
C PHE A 146 -4.03 -2.94 -1.36
N GLY A 147 -3.75 -1.68 -1.66
CA GLY A 147 -4.33 -1.05 -2.83
C GLY A 147 -3.55 0.11 -3.40
N CYS A 148 -3.96 0.49 -4.59
CA CYS A 148 -3.54 1.71 -5.25
C CYS A 148 -4.76 2.43 -5.83
N SER A 149 -4.66 3.74 -5.92
CA SER A 149 -5.73 4.55 -6.50
C SER A 149 -5.19 5.75 -7.27
N ASP A 150 -6.04 6.28 -8.09
CA ASP A 150 -5.79 7.47 -8.88
C ASP A 150 -6.99 8.41 -8.81
N ALA A 151 -6.72 9.66 -8.44
CA ALA A 151 -7.70 10.75 -8.39
C ALA A 151 -7.81 11.52 -9.71
N SER A 152 -6.99 11.22 -10.70
CA SER A 152 -6.97 11.97 -11.96
C SER A 152 -8.08 11.53 -12.90
N LEU A 153 -8.80 12.49 -13.43
CA LEU A 153 -9.82 12.24 -14.46
C LEU A 153 -9.24 12.23 -15.89
N SER A 154 -8.01 12.70 -16.06
CA SER A 154 -7.41 12.95 -17.38
C SER A 154 -6.07 12.25 -17.62
N ASN A 155 -5.48 11.66 -16.61
CA ASN A 155 -4.17 11.00 -16.74
C ASN A 155 -4.29 9.48 -16.64
N THR A 156 -3.35 8.80 -17.28
CA THR A 156 -3.20 7.35 -17.20
C THR A 156 -2.06 7.02 -16.24
N TYR A 157 -2.28 6.08 -15.33
CA TYR A 157 -1.26 5.58 -14.41
C TYR A 157 -1.15 4.06 -14.54
N THR A 158 0.05 3.56 -14.36
CA THR A 158 0.29 2.12 -14.25
C THR A 158 1.01 1.85 -12.94
N PHE A 159 0.37 1.05 -12.09
CA PHE A 159 0.93 0.55 -10.85
C PHE A 159 1.23 -0.93 -10.96
N GLN A 160 2.34 -1.33 -10.39
CA GLN A 160 2.80 -2.71 -10.30
C GLN A 160 2.93 -3.07 -8.83
N ALA A 161 2.37 -4.23 -8.44
CA ALA A 161 2.41 -4.72 -7.06
C ALA A 161 3.31 -5.94 -6.96
N ASN A 162 3.96 -6.08 -5.81
CA ASN A 162 4.74 -7.22 -5.42
C ASN A 162 4.24 -7.72 -4.04
N PHE A 163 3.59 -8.86 -4.05
CA PHE A 163 3.13 -9.59 -2.87
C PHE A 163 4.03 -10.81 -2.57
N GLY A 164 5.28 -10.77 -3.04
CA GLY A 164 6.24 -11.86 -2.98
C GLY A 164 6.52 -12.48 -4.35
N SER A 165 5.72 -12.17 -5.38
CA SER A 165 5.97 -12.53 -6.78
C SER A 165 5.84 -11.25 -7.61
N PRO A 166 6.95 -10.56 -7.89
CA PRO A 166 6.95 -9.22 -8.45
C PRO A 166 6.49 -9.19 -9.91
N SER A 167 5.84 -8.09 -10.30
CA SER A 167 5.54 -7.74 -11.69
C SER A 167 6.52 -6.74 -12.28
N PHE A 168 7.56 -6.38 -11.54
CA PHE A 168 8.67 -5.52 -11.95
C PHE A 168 10.01 -6.17 -11.60
N SER A 169 11.09 -5.71 -12.21
CA SER A 169 12.42 -6.27 -12.00
C SER A 169 12.90 -6.03 -10.58
N ILE A 170 13.40 -7.09 -9.95
CA ILE A 170 14.01 -7.12 -8.63
C ILE A 170 15.51 -7.36 -8.80
N SER A 171 16.33 -6.61 -8.10
CA SER A 171 17.78 -6.72 -8.15
C SER A 171 18.37 -7.42 -6.91
N SER A 172 17.74 -7.30 -5.75
CA SER A 172 18.30 -7.78 -4.48
C SER A 172 17.75 -9.14 -4.03
N GLY A 173 16.46 -9.44 -4.27
CA GLY A 173 15.89 -10.75 -4.01
C GLY A 173 15.64 -11.07 -2.54
N ASN A 174 15.22 -10.08 -1.74
CA ASN A 174 14.90 -10.30 -0.33
C ASN A 174 13.68 -11.20 -0.15
N GLN A 175 13.72 -12.04 0.88
CA GLN A 175 12.64 -12.92 1.28
C GLN A 175 12.08 -12.51 2.66
N ASP A 176 10.91 -13.02 3.02
CA ASP A 176 10.36 -12.91 4.36
C ASP A 176 10.97 -13.93 5.33
N GLY A 177 10.53 -13.89 6.59
CA GLY A 177 11.04 -14.78 7.63
C GLY A 177 10.75 -16.27 7.43
N ASN A 178 9.92 -16.61 6.44
CA ASN A 178 9.58 -17.98 6.03
C ASN A 178 10.26 -18.39 4.71
N ASP A 179 11.32 -17.68 4.30
CA ASP A 179 12.04 -17.88 3.04
C ASP A 179 11.13 -17.78 1.81
N ARG A 180 10.15 -16.86 1.85
CA ARG A 180 9.17 -16.65 0.77
C ARG A 180 9.23 -15.23 0.24
N GLY A 181 8.86 -15.14 -1.01
CA GLY A 181 8.83 -13.85 -1.71
C GLY A 181 10.12 -13.55 -2.45
N ASN A 182 10.07 -12.45 -3.19
CA ASN A 182 11.19 -11.86 -3.92
C ASN A 182 10.98 -10.35 -3.92
N PHE A 183 11.51 -9.66 -2.92
CA PHE A 183 11.33 -8.24 -2.70
C PHE A 183 12.60 -7.45 -3.04
N GLU A 184 12.45 -6.21 -3.46
CA GLU A 184 13.60 -5.33 -3.71
C GLU A 184 14.23 -4.89 -2.40
N TYR A 185 13.44 -4.62 -1.37
CA TYR A 185 13.94 -4.17 -0.07
C TYR A 185 13.70 -5.22 1.01
N ALA A 186 14.49 -5.13 2.08
CA ALA A 186 14.38 -6.03 3.20
C ALA A 186 12.98 -5.99 3.82
N VAL A 187 12.36 -7.16 3.94
CA VAL A 187 11.11 -7.34 4.65
C VAL A 187 11.37 -7.13 6.14
N PRO A 188 10.60 -6.29 6.85
CA PRO A 188 10.81 -6.11 8.29
C PRO A 188 10.68 -7.42 9.06
N SER A 189 11.48 -7.59 10.11
CA SER A 189 11.44 -8.80 10.93
C SER A 189 10.04 -9.08 11.46
N GLY A 190 9.57 -10.31 11.30
CA GLY A 190 8.24 -10.76 11.68
C GLY A 190 7.13 -10.45 10.68
N TYR A 191 7.43 -9.77 9.57
CA TYR A 191 6.46 -9.55 8.49
C TYR A 191 6.59 -10.62 7.42
N LEU A 192 5.47 -10.96 6.79
CA LEU A 192 5.34 -12.02 5.81
C LEU A 192 4.83 -11.49 4.47
N ALA A 193 5.23 -12.16 3.40
CA ALA A 193 4.65 -11.98 2.07
C ALA A 193 3.16 -12.36 2.04
N VAL A 194 2.34 -11.58 1.36
CA VAL A 194 0.89 -11.83 1.24
C VAL A 194 0.65 -12.95 0.24
N CYS A 195 0.86 -14.19 0.67
CA CYS A 195 0.66 -15.38 -0.16
C CYS A 195 -0.14 -16.46 0.60
N THR A 196 -0.79 -17.34 -0.16
CA THR A 196 -1.68 -18.36 0.41
C THR A 196 -0.99 -19.28 1.40
N LYS A 197 0.29 -19.56 1.20
CA LYS A 197 1.08 -20.42 2.08
C LYS A 197 1.35 -19.78 3.43
N ASN A 198 1.67 -18.47 3.45
CA ASN A 198 1.83 -17.72 4.71
C ASN A 198 0.49 -17.54 5.44
N LEU A 199 -0.61 -17.34 4.71
CA LEU A 199 -1.95 -17.22 5.32
C LEU A 199 -2.39 -18.48 6.05
N SER A 200 -2.05 -19.65 5.56
CA SER A 200 -2.38 -20.91 6.23
C SER A 200 -1.60 -21.11 7.54
N GLU A 201 -0.40 -20.57 7.61
CA GLU A 201 0.47 -20.67 8.79
C GLU A 201 0.18 -19.57 9.82
N ALA A 202 -0.24 -18.38 9.41
CA ALA A 202 -0.61 -17.29 10.32
C ALA A 202 -1.91 -17.56 11.11
N ASN A 203 -2.70 -18.55 10.70
CA ASN A 203 -3.96 -18.95 11.34
C ASN A 203 -3.86 -20.29 12.11
N SER A 204 -2.69 -20.87 12.23
CA SER A 204 -2.41 -22.09 13.01
C SER A 204 -1.77 -21.75 14.36
#